data_96959dc424136b55c010527175a05ea0
#
_entry.id   96959dc424136b55c010527175a05ea0
#
_cell.length_a   1.000
_cell.length_b   1.000
_cell.length_c   1.000
_cell.angle_alpha   90.00
_cell.angle_beta   90.00
_cell.angle_gamma   90.00
#
_symmetry.space_group_name_H-M   'P 1'
#
loop_
_entity.id
_entity.type
_entity.pdbx_description
1 polymer ?
#
loop_
_entity_poly.entity_id
_entity_poly.type
_entity_poly.pdbx_seq_one_letter_code
_entity_poly.pdbx_strand_id
1 'polypeptide(L)'
;MNSKFWQQRWQEGRIGFHQSDVNPELIKHFSTLALPIGSRVLVPLCGKSVDMMWLAHAGYDVVGIELVESAVQAFFIEQNITPTITEFISAADGSTLKRYQGQLAGQTITLWVADIFALSPTAIGGIAAVYDRAALIALPADVRPDYSKQIYKLSNNAPQLLITLNYDQSKKDGPPFSISQEQLQQYYDANYEIIELESQSSTLNSAAELSVTEHVWLLSKNQD
;
A
#
# COMPACT_ATOMS: atom_id res chain seq x y z
N MET A 1 11.06 9.04 4.93
CA MET A 1 10.64 9.10 3.50
C MET A 1 10.84 10.51 2.95
N ASN A 2 11.11 10.71 1.64
CA ASN A 2 11.26 12.07 1.09
C ASN A 2 9.88 12.73 0.86
N SER A 3 9.36 13.40 1.87
CA SER A 3 8.02 14.02 1.84
C SER A 3 7.88 15.10 0.77
N LYS A 4 8.93 15.91 0.57
CA LYS A 4 8.92 16.99 -0.44
C LYS A 4 8.77 16.44 -1.86
N PHE A 5 9.45 15.33 -2.17
CA PHE A 5 9.36 14.67 -3.47
C PHE A 5 7.93 14.22 -3.78
N TRP A 6 7.26 13.57 -2.82
CA TRP A 6 5.89 13.10 -3.02
C TRP A 6 4.87 14.25 -3.05
N GLN A 7 5.00 15.24 -2.18
CA GLN A 7 4.17 16.45 -2.21
C GLN A 7 4.25 17.14 -3.58
N GLN A 8 5.45 17.30 -4.12
CA GLN A 8 5.64 17.91 -5.44
C GLN A 8 4.99 17.07 -6.55
N ARG A 9 5.12 15.73 -6.53
CA ARG A 9 4.47 14.84 -7.51
C ARG A 9 2.95 14.99 -7.52
N TRP A 10 2.34 15.06 -6.35
CA TRP A 10 0.89 15.29 -6.23
C TRP A 10 0.48 16.67 -6.72
N GLN A 11 1.22 17.74 -6.36
CA GLN A 11 0.96 19.11 -6.83
C GLN A 11 1.06 19.25 -8.34
N GLU A 12 2.02 18.56 -8.95
CA GLU A 12 2.26 18.61 -10.42
C GLU A 12 1.41 17.60 -11.19
N GLY A 13 0.55 16.82 -10.55
CA GLY A 13 -0.25 15.78 -11.21
C GLY A 13 0.58 14.63 -11.79
N ARG A 14 1.84 14.47 -11.37
CA ARG A 14 2.72 13.36 -11.79
C ARG A 14 2.43 12.09 -11.00
N ILE A 15 1.18 11.60 -11.10
CA ILE A 15 0.63 10.47 -10.33
C ILE A 15 0.37 9.24 -11.21
N GLY A 16 1.26 8.92 -12.13
CA GLY A 16 1.13 7.78 -13.05
C GLY A 16 0.96 6.40 -12.37
N PHE A 17 1.16 6.32 -11.06
CA PHE A 17 0.84 5.16 -10.23
C PHE A 17 -0.66 5.06 -9.88
N HIS A 18 -1.41 6.14 -9.98
CA HIS A 18 -2.85 6.16 -9.78
C HIS A 18 -3.54 5.60 -11.02
N GLN A 19 -4.40 4.62 -10.82
CA GLN A 19 -5.22 3.98 -11.85
C GLN A 19 -6.65 4.48 -11.73
N SER A 20 -7.34 4.64 -12.89
CA SER A 20 -8.78 4.98 -12.94
C SER A 20 -9.68 3.81 -12.58
N ASP A 21 -9.16 2.60 -12.76
CA ASP A 21 -9.87 1.35 -12.54
C ASP A 21 -9.24 0.55 -11.41
N VAL A 22 -10.04 -0.33 -10.80
CA VAL A 22 -9.57 -1.26 -9.77
C VAL A 22 -8.54 -2.19 -10.38
N ASN A 23 -7.46 -2.43 -9.65
CA ASN A 23 -6.41 -3.33 -10.11
C ASN A 23 -6.97 -4.75 -10.35
N PRO A 24 -6.82 -5.34 -11.54
CA PRO A 24 -7.37 -6.66 -11.86
C PRO A 24 -6.80 -7.77 -10.99
N GLU A 25 -5.53 -7.66 -10.57
CA GLU A 25 -4.87 -8.66 -9.73
C GLU A 25 -5.41 -8.64 -8.29
N LEU A 26 -5.85 -7.46 -7.80
CA LEU A 26 -6.60 -7.38 -6.55
C LEU A 26 -7.90 -8.19 -6.64
N ILE A 27 -8.70 -7.96 -7.68
CA ILE A 27 -9.98 -8.65 -7.87
C ILE A 27 -9.78 -10.16 -7.96
N LYS A 28 -8.77 -10.60 -8.71
CA LYS A 28 -8.49 -11.99 -8.99
C LYS A 28 -7.97 -12.76 -7.79
N HIS A 29 -7.06 -12.15 -7.02
CA HIS A 29 -6.27 -12.86 -6.02
C HIS A 29 -6.64 -12.54 -4.58
N PHE A 30 -7.47 -11.51 -4.31
CA PHE A 30 -7.77 -11.11 -2.93
C PHE A 30 -8.38 -12.24 -2.08
N SER A 31 -9.17 -13.11 -2.69
CA SER A 31 -9.80 -14.25 -2.00
C SER A 31 -8.80 -15.25 -1.42
N THR A 32 -7.55 -15.27 -1.90
CA THR A 32 -6.48 -16.15 -1.35
C THR A 32 -6.11 -15.79 0.09
N LEU A 33 -6.40 -14.55 0.52
CA LEU A 33 -6.21 -14.12 1.91
C LEU A 33 -7.23 -14.76 2.89
N ALA A 34 -8.31 -15.36 2.38
CA ALA A 34 -9.34 -16.09 3.14
C ALA A 34 -9.90 -15.30 4.35
N LEU A 35 -10.15 -14.00 4.16
CA LEU A 35 -10.59 -13.09 5.23
C LEU A 35 -12.10 -13.18 5.50
N PRO A 36 -12.52 -13.20 6.77
CA PRO A 36 -13.92 -12.96 7.12
C PRO A 36 -14.37 -11.56 6.67
N ILE A 37 -15.63 -11.42 6.27
CA ILE A 37 -16.26 -10.11 6.01
C ILE A 37 -16.17 -9.25 7.28
N GLY A 38 -15.97 -7.95 7.12
CA GLY A 38 -15.71 -7.01 8.21
C GLY A 38 -14.25 -6.97 8.68
N SER A 39 -13.38 -7.81 8.12
CA SER A 39 -11.94 -7.73 8.41
C SER A 39 -11.35 -6.39 7.96
N ARG A 40 -10.32 -5.93 8.70
CA ARG A 40 -9.62 -4.68 8.39
C ARG A 40 -8.39 -4.93 7.54
N VAL A 41 -8.33 -4.26 6.38
CA VAL A 41 -7.23 -4.38 5.40
C VAL A 41 -6.39 -3.12 5.43
N LEU A 42 -5.08 -3.28 5.66
CA LEU A 42 -4.10 -2.18 5.57
C LEU A 42 -3.68 -1.97 4.12
N VAL A 43 -3.75 -0.72 3.66
CA VAL A 43 -3.27 -0.28 2.35
C VAL A 43 -2.19 0.78 2.58
N PRO A 44 -0.91 0.41 2.58
CA PRO A 44 0.17 1.35 2.83
C PRO A 44 0.41 2.25 1.61
N LEU A 45 0.86 3.50 1.85
CA LEU A 45 1.15 4.54 0.84
C LEU A 45 0.04 4.65 -0.21
N CYS A 46 -1.21 4.67 0.29
CA CYS A 46 -2.41 4.36 -0.48
C CYS A 46 -2.79 5.41 -1.53
N GLY A 47 -2.26 6.63 -1.44
CA GLY A 47 -2.70 7.74 -2.30
C GLY A 47 -4.22 7.93 -2.21
N LYS A 48 -4.85 8.00 -3.38
CA LYS A 48 -6.31 7.98 -3.55
C LYS A 48 -6.77 6.76 -4.35
N SER A 49 -6.13 5.60 -4.15
CA SER A 49 -6.38 4.39 -4.93
C SER A 49 -7.86 3.96 -4.89
N VAL A 50 -8.41 3.71 -6.08
CA VAL A 50 -9.79 3.16 -6.22
C VAL A 50 -9.90 1.72 -5.70
N ASP A 51 -8.77 1.05 -5.49
CA ASP A 51 -8.73 -0.29 -4.87
C ASP A 51 -9.35 -0.26 -3.47
N MET A 52 -9.17 0.83 -2.72
CA MET A 52 -9.79 0.99 -1.40
C MET A 52 -11.33 1.03 -1.47
N MET A 53 -11.88 1.62 -2.52
CA MET A 53 -13.32 1.59 -2.78
C MET A 53 -13.80 0.15 -3.04
N TRP A 54 -13.06 -0.60 -3.86
CA TRP A 54 -13.39 -2.00 -4.13
C TRP A 54 -13.37 -2.85 -2.85
N LEU A 55 -12.35 -2.70 -2.02
CA LEU A 55 -12.26 -3.40 -0.72
C LEU A 55 -13.48 -3.14 0.15
N ALA A 56 -13.93 -1.88 0.23
CA ALA A 56 -15.12 -1.52 1.00
C ALA A 56 -16.39 -2.16 0.41
N HIS A 57 -16.57 -2.13 -0.91
CA HIS A 57 -17.71 -2.79 -1.56
C HIS A 57 -17.68 -4.32 -1.44
N ALA A 58 -16.48 -4.89 -1.32
CA ALA A 58 -16.31 -6.31 -1.03
C ALA A 58 -16.54 -6.67 0.45
N GLY A 59 -16.86 -5.70 1.30
CA GLY A 59 -17.24 -5.92 2.70
C GLY A 59 -16.11 -5.82 3.71
N TYR A 60 -15.00 -5.13 3.38
CA TYR A 60 -13.83 -5.00 4.26
C TYR A 60 -13.65 -3.56 4.73
N ASP A 61 -13.35 -3.39 6.02
CA ASP A 61 -12.88 -2.10 6.54
C ASP A 61 -11.48 -1.80 5.99
N VAL A 62 -11.24 -0.55 5.63
CA VAL A 62 -9.97 -0.11 5.05
C VAL A 62 -9.21 0.80 5.99
N VAL A 63 -7.92 0.52 6.17
CA VAL A 63 -6.97 1.39 6.85
C VAL A 63 -5.89 1.79 5.85
N GLY A 64 -5.95 3.02 5.35
CA GLY A 64 -4.92 3.56 4.47
C GLY A 64 -3.92 4.41 5.22
N ILE A 65 -2.68 4.43 4.75
CA ILE A 65 -1.62 5.34 5.25
C ILE A 65 -1.08 6.10 4.04
N GLU A 66 -1.14 7.41 4.09
CA GLU A 66 -0.64 8.30 3.03
C GLU A 66 0.09 9.49 3.64
N LEU A 67 1.21 9.88 3.04
CA LEU A 67 2.04 10.99 3.49
C LEU A 67 1.46 12.35 3.07
N VAL A 68 0.78 12.39 1.93
CA VAL A 68 0.34 13.63 1.27
C VAL A 68 -1.14 13.85 1.53
N GLU A 69 -1.45 14.85 2.37
CA GLU A 69 -2.82 15.15 2.80
C GLU A 69 -3.78 15.43 1.64
N SER A 70 -3.32 16.11 0.58
CA SER A 70 -4.15 16.39 -0.60
C SER A 70 -4.62 15.13 -1.32
N ALA A 71 -3.85 14.04 -1.28
CA ALA A 71 -4.26 12.75 -1.83
C ALA A 71 -5.42 12.14 -1.03
N VAL A 72 -5.32 12.18 0.30
CA VAL A 72 -6.39 11.72 1.20
C VAL A 72 -7.66 12.54 1.02
N GLN A 73 -7.53 13.86 0.95
CA GLN A 73 -8.66 14.76 0.68
C GLN A 73 -9.31 14.46 -0.66
N ALA A 74 -8.51 14.26 -1.71
CA ALA A 74 -9.00 13.93 -3.05
C ALA A 74 -9.78 12.60 -3.04
N PHE A 75 -9.31 11.58 -2.32
CA PHE A 75 -10.06 10.32 -2.18
C PHE A 75 -11.46 10.56 -1.61
N PHE A 76 -11.59 11.26 -0.49
CA PHE A 76 -12.89 11.49 0.15
C PHE A 76 -13.82 12.35 -0.72
N ILE A 77 -13.28 13.36 -1.41
CA ILE A 77 -14.05 14.21 -2.32
C ILE A 77 -14.56 13.38 -3.51
N GLU A 78 -13.71 12.60 -4.17
CA GLU A 78 -14.06 11.79 -5.34
C GLU A 78 -15.08 10.68 -5.01
N GLN A 79 -15.07 10.18 -3.75
CA GLN A 79 -16.04 9.20 -3.28
C GLN A 79 -17.30 9.85 -2.67
N ASN A 80 -17.43 11.19 -2.68
CA ASN A 80 -18.53 11.94 -2.08
C ASN A 80 -18.75 11.60 -0.59
N ILE A 81 -17.67 11.39 0.16
CA ILE A 81 -17.70 11.10 1.59
C ILE A 81 -17.24 12.32 2.37
N THR A 82 -18.00 12.72 3.37
CA THR A 82 -17.57 13.74 4.35
C THR A 82 -16.90 13.04 5.52
N PRO A 83 -15.56 13.10 5.66
CA PRO A 83 -14.86 12.43 6.75
C PRO A 83 -14.94 13.21 8.07
N THR A 84 -14.90 12.48 9.18
CA THR A 84 -14.51 13.04 10.46
C THR A 84 -12.98 13.09 10.52
N ILE A 85 -12.43 14.25 10.87
CA ILE A 85 -10.98 14.47 10.95
C ILE A 85 -10.58 14.59 12.41
N THR A 86 -9.56 13.85 12.83
CA THR A 86 -9.01 13.89 14.20
C THR A 86 -7.49 14.03 14.10
N GLU A 87 -6.91 14.91 14.92
CA GLU A 87 -5.47 15.11 15.01
C GLU A 87 -4.88 14.36 16.21
N PHE A 88 -3.67 13.86 16.04
CA PHE A 88 -2.90 13.14 17.04
C PHE A 88 -1.45 13.62 17.00
N ILE A 89 -0.75 13.44 18.11
CA ILE A 89 0.70 13.64 18.16
C ILE A 89 1.37 12.26 18.15
N SER A 90 2.26 12.07 17.22
CA SER A 90 3.06 10.83 17.12
C SER A 90 3.94 10.68 18.36
N ALA A 91 3.87 9.51 19.00
CA ALA A 91 4.78 9.16 20.10
C ALA A 91 6.21 8.83 19.61
N ALA A 92 6.38 8.60 18.31
CA ALA A 92 7.69 8.23 17.74
C ALA A 92 8.60 9.45 17.53
N ASP A 93 8.05 10.57 17.04
CA ASP A 93 8.80 11.72 16.59
C ASP A 93 8.16 13.08 16.93
N GLY A 94 7.01 13.08 17.59
CA GLY A 94 6.26 14.30 17.97
C GLY A 94 5.56 14.99 16.79
N SER A 95 5.54 14.40 15.61
CA SER A 95 4.84 14.95 14.45
C SER A 95 3.33 14.94 14.62
N THR A 96 2.64 15.86 13.93
CA THR A 96 1.17 15.87 13.89
C THR A 96 0.71 14.84 12.85
N LEU A 97 -0.13 13.92 13.29
CA LEU A 97 -0.80 12.92 12.46
C LEU A 97 -2.28 13.30 12.33
N LYS A 98 -2.88 13.10 11.17
CA LYS A 98 -4.31 13.29 10.96
C LYS A 98 -4.97 11.98 10.58
N ARG A 99 -6.12 11.70 11.14
CA ARG A 99 -6.97 10.57 10.78
C ARG A 99 -8.26 11.09 10.15
N TYR A 100 -8.48 10.72 8.92
CA TYR A 100 -9.71 10.91 8.17
C TYR A 100 -10.51 9.63 8.24
N GLN A 101 -11.76 9.70 8.70
CA GLN A 101 -12.62 8.53 8.85
C GLN A 101 -14.01 8.79 8.28
N GLY A 102 -14.47 7.88 7.43
CA GLY A 102 -15.80 7.92 6.82
C GLY A 102 -16.36 6.53 6.59
N GLN A 103 -17.53 6.47 5.98
CA GLN A 103 -18.22 5.22 5.65
C GLN A 103 -18.40 5.10 4.14
N LEU A 104 -18.15 3.91 3.59
CA LEU A 104 -18.40 3.57 2.20
C LEU A 104 -18.94 2.14 2.12
N ALA A 105 -20.06 1.95 1.44
CA ALA A 105 -20.71 0.64 1.30
C ALA A 105 -20.97 -0.10 2.63
N GLY A 106 -21.18 0.65 3.72
CA GLY A 106 -21.38 0.08 5.05
C GLY A 106 -20.09 -0.27 5.82
N GLN A 107 -18.92 -0.05 5.21
CA GLN A 107 -17.60 -0.32 5.80
C GLN A 107 -16.92 0.98 6.23
N THR A 108 -16.04 0.88 7.22
CA THR A 108 -15.25 2.01 7.71
C THR A 108 -14.01 2.21 6.84
N ILE A 109 -13.85 3.42 6.28
CA ILE A 109 -12.62 3.87 5.64
C ILE A 109 -11.89 4.78 6.61
N THR A 110 -10.68 4.41 6.99
CA THR A 110 -9.79 5.19 7.85
C THR A 110 -8.51 5.49 7.10
N LEU A 111 -8.25 6.75 6.74
CA LEU A 111 -7.02 7.16 6.09
C LEU A 111 -6.19 8.03 7.04
N TRP A 112 -4.94 7.63 7.25
CA TRP A 112 -3.98 8.36 8.04
C TRP A 112 -3.10 9.23 7.15
N VAL A 113 -3.06 10.54 7.44
CA VAL A 113 -2.04 11.44 6.90
C VAL A 113 -0.84 11.38 7.83
N ALA A 114 0.16 10.59 7.44
CA ALA A 114 1.31 10.29 8.28
C ALA A 114 2.50 9.75 7.46
N ASP A 115 3.71 9.97 7.94
CA ASP A 115 4.81 9.08 7.57
C ASP A 115 4.53 7.70 8.21
N ILE A 116 4.62 6.62 7.43
CA ILE A 116 4.32 5.27 7.90
C ILE A 116 5.18 4.88 9.12
N PHE A 117 6.40 5.41 9.21
CA PHE A 117 7.32 5.16 10.31
C PHE A 117 6.92 5.91 11.61
N ALA A 118 6.06 6.90 11.53
CA ALA A 118 5.56 7.64 12.69
C ALA A 118 4.34 6.98 13.35
N LEU A 119 3.79 5.91 12.74
CA LEU A 119 2.63 5.20 13.25
C LEU A 119 3.00 3.99 14.10
N SER A 120 2.15 3.70 15.09
CA SER A 120 2.25 2.52 15.95
C SER A 120 1.07 1.55 15.70
N PRO A 121 1.22 0.26 16.04
CA PRO A 121 0.12 -0.71 15.98
C PRO A 121 -1.11 -0.26 16.80
N THR A 122 -0.88 0.35 17.94
CA THR A 122 -1.95 0.86 18.81
C THR A 122 -2.74 2.00 18.19
N ALA A 123 -2.09 2.82 17.34
CA ALA A 123 -2.75 3.93 16.64
C ALA A 123 -3.70 3.42 15.56
N ILE A 124 -3.24 2.45 14.75
CA ILE A 124 -4.03 1.95 13.61
C ILE A 124 -5.01 0.85 14.01
N GLY A 125 -4.81 0.16 15.15
CA GLY A 125 -5.63 -0.96 15.61
C GLY A 125 -5.34 -2.27 14.87
N GLY A 126 -6.10 -3.33 15.17
CA GLY A 126 -5.91 -4.65 14.58
C GLY A 126 -6.05 -4.65 13.06
N ILE A 127 -5.15 -5.34 12.37
CA ILE A 127 -5.13 -5.52 10.91
C ILE A 127 -5.21 -7.03 10.62
N ALA A 128 -6.08 -7.41 9.71
CA ALA A 128 -6.28 -8.81 9.31
C ALA A 128 -5.47 -9.20 8.07
N ALA A 129 -5.20 -8.24 7.17
CA ALA A 129 -4.34 -8.43 6.00
C ALA A 129 -3.76 -7.11 5.52
N VAL A 130 -2.74 -7.20 4.67
CA VAL A 130 -2.13 -6.06 3.98
C VAL A 130 -2.35 -6.22 2.47
N TYR A 131 -2.72 -5.15 1.79
CA TYR A 131 -2.71 -5.04 0.35
C TYR A 131 -1.66 -4.00 -0.06
N ASP A 132 -0.51 -4.46 -0.53
CA ASP A 132 0.62 -3.61 -0.95
C ASP A 132 0.70 -3.57 -2.48
N ARG A 133 0.18 -2.51 -3.05
CA ARG A 133 0.36 -2.19 -4.47
C ARG A 133 0.92 -0.78 -4.62
N ALA A 134 1.96 -0.66 -5.43
CA ALA A 134 2.65 0.60 -5.70
C ALA A 134 3.27 1.26 -4.44
N ALA A 135 3.39 0.55 -3.31
CA ALA A 135 4.02 1.04 -2.10
C ALA A 135 5.49 0.57 -1.98
N LEU A 136 5.76 -0.72 -1.87
CA LEU A 136 7.14 -1.24 -1.80
C LEU A 136 7.98 -0.76 -3.00
N ILE A 137 7.42 -0.82 -4.21
CA ILE A 137 8.09 -0.40 -5.45
C ILE A 137 8.27 1.12 -5.59
N ALA A 138 7.64 1.91 -4.73
CA ALA A 138 7.83 3.36 -4.69
C ALA A 138 9.05 3.79 -3.85
N LEU A 139 9.62 2.86 -3.10
CA LEU A 139 10.68 3.15 -2.13
C LEU A 139 12.07 2.79 -2.68
N PRO A 140 13.08 3.61 -2.45
CA PRO A 140 14.46 3.28 -2.79
C PRO A 140 14.97 2.09 -1.95
N ALA A 141 15.99 1.39 -2.45
CA ALA A 141 16.44 0.11 -1.91
C ALA A 141 16.88 0.16 -0.44
N ASP A 142 17.44 1.28 -0.01
CA ASP A 142 17.88 1.51 1.37
C ASP A 142 16.73 1.66 2.38
N VAL A 143 15.53 2.01 1.93
CA VAL A 143 14.35 2.20 2.79
C VAL A 143 13.51 0.91 2.92
N ARG A 144 13.54 0.02 1.94
CA ARG A 144 12.66 -1.15 1.87
C ARG A 144 12.79 -2.13 3.03
N PRO A 145 14.00 -2.42 3.58
CA PRO A 145 14.13 -3.30 4.74
C PRO A 145 13.43 -2.74 5.99
N ASP A 146 13.46 -1.43 6.20
CA ASP A 146 12.77 -0.82 7.33
C ASP A 146 11.26 -0.72 7.07
N TYR A 147 10.87 -0.51 5.81
CA TYR A 147 9.47 -0.55 5.42
C TYR A 147 8.84 -1.94 5.65
N SER A 148 9.48 -3.01 5.22
CA SER A 148 8.98 -4.38 5.45
C SER A 148 8.83 -4.70 6.94
N LYS A 149 9.81 -4.31 7.77
CA LYS A 149 9.73 -4.43 9.25
C LYS A 149 8.58 -3.61 9.83
N GLN A 150 8.35 -2.39 9.31
CA GLN A 150 7.27 -1.54 9.78
C GLN A 150 5.90 -2.13 9.41
N ILE A 151 5.72 -2.64 8.20
CA ILE A 151 4.50 -3.34 7.79
C ILE A 151 4.25 -4.56 8.68
N TYR A 152 5.27 -5.40 8.89
CA TYR A 152 5.21 -6.53 9.82
C TYR A 152 4.72 -6.11 11.20
N LYS A 153 5.33 -5.06 11.77
CA LYS A 153 4.97 -4.51 13.09
C LYS A 153 3.55 -3.96 13.12
N LEU A 154 3.18 -3.12 12.14
CA LEU A 154 1.87 -2.47 12.08
C LEU A 154 0.73 -3.48 11.92
N SER A 155 0.93 -4.51 11.11
CA SER A 155 -0.07 -5.53 10.84
C SER A 155 -0.06 -6.70 11.83
N ASN A 156 0.90 -6.75 12.75
CA ASN A 156 1.13 -7.90 13.63
C ASN A 156 1.28 -9.20 12.83
N ASN A 157 2.16 -9.18 11.82
CA ASN A 157 2.41 -10.31 10.93
C ASN A 157 1.14 -10.82 10.20
N ALA A 158 0.26 -9.93 9.79
CA ALA A 158 -0.89 -10.31 8.98
C ALA A 158 -0.43 -10.76 7.57
N PRO A 159 -1.16 -11.69 6.92
CA PRO A 159 -0.87 -12.08 5.54
C PRO A 159 -0.97 -10.87 4.61
N GLN A 160 -0.23 -10.93 3.49
CA GLN A 160 -0.17 -9.82 2.54
C GLN A 160 -0.43 -10.30 1.12
N LEU A 161 -1.22 -9.53 0.36
CA LEU A 161 -1.24 -9.57 -1.09
C LEU A 161 -0.35 -8.44 -1.59
N LEU A 162 0.78 -8.79 -2.20
CA LEU A 162 1.81 -7.85 -2.64
C LEU A 162 1.96 -7.91 -4.15
N ILE A 163 1.98 -6.74 -4.80
CA ILE A 163 2.22 -6.63 -6.25
C ILE A 163 3.53 -5.90 -6.47
N THR A 164 4.45 -6.53 -7.20
CA THR A 164 5.78 -5.98 -7.52
C THR A 164 6.03 -5.95 -9.02
N LEU A 165 7.04 -5.20 -9.42
CA LEU A 165 7.54 -5.14 -10.79
C LEU A 165 9.00 -5.59 -10.82
N ASN A 166 9.36 -6.39 -11.82
CA ASN A 166 10.74 -6.79 -12.09
C ASN A 166 11.15 -6.36 -13.50
N TYR A 167 12.25 -5.63 -13.60
CA TYR A 167 12.83 -5.16 -14.85
C TYR A 167 14.30 -4.78 -14.65
N ASP A 168 15.02 -4.53 -15.73
CA ASP A 168 16.40 -4.04 -15.67
C ASP A 168 16.44 -2.61 -15.12
N GLN A 169 16.73 -2.48 -13.82
CA GLN A 169 16.76 -1.19 -13.10
C GLN A 169 17.74 -0.18 -13.71
N SER A 170 18.78 -0.63 -14.44
CA SER A 170 19.74 0.28 -15.07
C SER A 170 19.14 1.12 -16.20
N LYS A 171 17.98 0.69 -16.72
CA LYS A 171 17.25 1.36 -17.82
C LYS A 171 16.24 2.41 -17.35
N LYS A 172 15.97 2.49 -16.04
CA LYS A 172 14.99 3.41 -15.48
C LYS A 172 15.29 3.72 -14.02
N ASP A 173 15.39 5.01 -13.69
CA ASP A 173 15.76 5.46 -12.34
C ASP A 173 14.71 5.18 -11.25
N GLY A 174 13.44 4.98 -11.63
CA GLY A 174 12.34 4.84 -10.67
C GLY A 174 11.90 6.17 -10.00
N PRO A 175 10.88 6.19 -9.13
CA PRO A 175 9.91 5.13 -8.99
C PRO A 175 8.99 4.95 -10.22
N PRO A 176 8.37 3.78 -10.44
CA PRO A 176 8.50 2.58 -9.63
C PRO A 176 9.89 1.97 -9.77
N PHE A 177 10.35 1.26 -8.73
CA PHE A 177 11.60 0.53 -8.72
C PHE A 177 11.37 -0.95 -8.99
N SER A 178 12.36 -1.59 -9.61
CA SER A 178 12.38 -3.05 -9.77
C SER A 178 12.61 -3.74 -8.43
N ILE A 179 11.91 -4.86 -8.22
CA ILE A 179 12.10 -5.77 -7.08
C ILE A 179 12.37 -7.15 -7.63
N SER A 180 13.58 -7.68 -7.42
CA SER A 180 13.88 -9.06 -7.76
C SER A 180 13.33 -10.04 -6.70
N GLN A 181 13.22 -11.32 -7.07
CA GLN A 181 12.80 -12.35 -6.13
C GLN A 181 13.77 -12.46 -4.95
N GLU A 182 15.07 -12.33 -5.18
CA GLU A 182 16.08 -12.37 -4.11
C GLU A 182 15.92 -11.19 -3.15
N GLN A 183 15.62 -10.00 -3.66
CA GLN A 183 15.33 -8.84 -2.81
C GLN A 183 14.05 -9.05 -1.99
N LEU A 184 13.02 -9.62 -2.60
CA LEU A 184 11.79 -9.93 -1.88
C LEU A 184 12.03 -10.92 -0.75
N GLN A 185 12.81 -11.97 -1.00
CA GLN A 185 13.23 -12.94 0.02
C GLN A 185 13.98 -12.26 1.17
N GLN A 186 14.94 -11.37 0.86
CA GLN A 186 15.68 -10.62 1.88
C GLN A 186 14.79 -9.77 2.78
N TYR A 187 13.66 -9.27 2.25
CA TYR A 187 12.77 -8.41 3.03
C TYR A 187 11.74 -9.18 3.85
N TYR A 188 11.34 -10.39 3.43
CA TYR A 188 10.15 -11.04 3.98
C TYR A 188 10.33 -12.48 4.46
N ASP A 189 11.32 -13.27 4.00
CA ASP A 189 11.44 -14.72 4.30
C ASP A 189 11.62 -15.05 5.77
N ALA A 190 12.20 -14.13 6.56
CA ALA A 190 12.33 -14.32 8.00
C ALA A 190 11.00 -14.45 8.74
N ASN A 191 9.91 -13.92 8.16
CA ASN A 191 8.61 -13.81 8.82
C ASN A 191 7.45 -14.42 8.03
N TYR A 192 7.66 -14.64 6.72
CA TYR A 192 6.61 -15.08 5.81
C TYR A 192 7.08 -16.18 4.89
N GLU A 193 6.18 -17.13 4.62
CA GLU A 193 6.25 -17.95 3.42
C GLU A 193 5.85 -17.09 2.22
N ILE A 194 6.67 -17.08 1.17
CA ILE A 194 6.49 -16.27 -0.02
C ILE A 194 6.02 -17.17 -1.17
N ILE A 195 4.79 -16.97 -1.62
CA ILE A 195 4.15 -17.75 -2.68
C ILE A 195 3.88 -16.84 -3.87
N GLU A 196 4.44 -17.17 -5.03
CA GLU A 196 4.08 -16.49 -6.28
C GLU A 196 2.73 -17.02 -6.78
N LEU A 197 1.73 -16.13 -6.84
CA LEU A 197 0.40 -16.47 -7.34
C LEU A 197 0.33 -16.33 -8.86
N GLU A 198 1.02 -15.32 -9.40
CA GLU A 198 1.01 -15.01 -10.81
C GLU A 198 2.22 -14.17 -11.22
N SER A 199 2.67 -14.34 -12.45
CA SER A 199 3.60 -13.43 -13.12
C SER A 199 3.14 -13.18 -14.57
N GLN A 200 3.19 -11.93 -15.00
CA GLN A 200 2.74 -11.54 -16.34
C GLN A 200 3.57 -10.39 -16.90
N SER A 201 3.61 -10.32 -18.24
CA SER A 201 4.21 -9.16 -18.90
C SER A 201 3.42 -7.90 -18.60
N SER A 202 4.12 -6.83 -18.29
CA SER A 202 3.54 -5.53 -17.95
C SER A 202 4.24 -4.42 -18.74
N THR A 203 3.71 -3.22 -18.68
CA THR A 203 4.29 -2.03 -19.32
C THR A 203 4.42 -0.89 -18.33
N LEU A 204 5.53 -0.18 -18.39
CA LEU A 204 5.67 1.11 -17.73
C LEU A 204 5.47 2.21 -18.78
N ASN A 205 4.50 3.08 -18.56
CA ASN A 205 4.02 4.11 -19.51
C ASN A 205 5.10 5.03 -20.15
N SER A 206 6.37 4.85 -19.84
CA SER A 206 7.47 5.70 -20.31
C SER A 206 8.56 4.99 -21.11
N ALA A 207 8.44 3.66 -21.35
CA ALA A 207 9.51 2.93 -22.03
C ALA A 207 8.94 1.71 -22.78
N ALA A 208 8.52 1.93 -24.03
CA ALA A 208 7.99 0.88 -24.90
C ALA A 208 8.97 -0.30 -25.17
N GLU A 209 10.27 -0.14 -24.89
CA GLU A 209 11.31 -1.16 -25.08
C GLU A 209 11.76 -1.85 -23.78
N LEU A 210 11.20 -1.47 -22.64
CA LEU A 210 11.56 -2.08 -21.36
C LEU A 210 10.69 -3.32 -21.09
N SER A 211 11.32 -4.49 -21.09
CA SER A 211 10.65 -5.71 -20.63
C SER A 211 10.40 -5.62 -19.13
N VAL A 212 9.14 -5.62 -18.75
CA VAL A 212 8.69 -5.54 -17.36
C VAL A 212 7.83 -6.76 -17.06
N THR A 213 8.09 -7.41 -15.94
CA THR A 213 7.23 -8.46 -15.39
C THR A 213 6.56 -7.94 -14.13
N GLU A 214 5.25 -8.05 -14.07
CA GLU A 214 4.48 -7.84 -12.85
C GLU A 214 4.31 -9.18 -12.15
N HIS A 215 4.53 -9.19 -10.84
CA HIS A 215 4.40 -10.37 -10.00
C HIS A 215 3.38 -10.11 -8.90
N VAL A 216 2.55 -11.10 -8.64
CA VAL A 216 1.58 -11.12 -7.55
C VAL A 216 2.01 -12.17 -6.53
N TRP A 217 2.20 -11.75 -5.28
CA TRP A 217 2.70 -12.58 -4.20
C TRP A 217 1.66 -12.68 -3.08
N LEU A 218 1.51 -13.88 -2.55
CA LEU A 218 0.90 -14.10 -1.23
C LEU A 218 2.03 -14.31 -0.23
N LEU A 219 2.09 -13.42 0.76
CA LEU A 219 2.95 -13.58 1.93
C LEU A 219 2.08 -14.13 3.05
N SER A 220 2.22 -15.43 3.37
CA SER A 220 1.50 -16.09 4.45
C SER A 220 2.38 -16.22 5.70
N LYS A 221 1.77 -16.30 6.88
CA LYS A 221 2.55 -16.53 8.10
C LYS A 221 3.30 -17.85 8.00
N ASN A 222 4.56 -17.83 8.41
CA ASN A 222 5.27 -19.09 8.64
C ASN A 222 4.45 -19.97 9.60
N GLN A 223 4.25 -21.23 9.25
CA GLN A 223 3.66 -22.20 10.17
C GLN A 223 4.76 -22.61 11.16
N ASP A 224 4.51 -22.39 12.45
CA ASP A 224 5.37 -22.87 13.55
C ASP A 224 5.41 -24.41 13.61
#